data_a31d079da655580917f49e5ad202d994
#
_entry.id   a31d079da655580917f49e5ad202d994
#
_cell.length_a   1.000
_cell.length_b   1.000
_cell.length_c   1.000
_cell.angle_alpha   90.00
_cell.angle_beta   90.00
_cell.angle_gamma   90.00
#
_symmetry.space_group_name_H-M   'P 1'
#
loop_
_entity.id
_entity.type
_entity.pdbx_description
1 polymer ?
#
loop_
_entity_poly.entity_id
_entity_poly.type
_entity_poly.pdbx_seq_one_letter_code
_entity_poly.pdbx_strand_id
1 'polypeptide(L)'
;MSHRLSKITLAVLSASALNLAAPVYAQDAAADVEVIEVSGIRSSLTNALAEKRSSTNLVEIIEAEDIGKLPDQNLAEVLENITGIQITRTAGVGTGVQIRGSNSNNVLINGVQTVGAGTGRGGISFEDVSASIIAGVEVTKASEAKTIEGSVGGTVNLRTIRPLELDDRLINVRVQGEDSSLTTDGVMPRFSAAFGDNWDTDNGKFGFVMSGSVTQQEASSFRPRVDRDGSLVENCDAVVVRSGNTEDVSNRPVCQDFDFLGIQFLNQEYENFEYETTNISTTFEFAPTDNTKFFLDVVLTDQERRQDSTRVQGSGTSSVLNQNLPTQFETVNYGSLDGVALGSIQAAVRGTIQPFLDKDDDDPNLRFSSDTGARLTDTSLFRFGGEWQGDNLFASVEISSASSDTTNPNLSTTLNFINPNPNTPLDGSSNDNAVPFIYDLTGGALTFGIDFDSIYAPTVAQLLDPNNVVLDQVDVGANETNNSLDAIRADFTYFLED
;
A
#
# COMPACT_ATOMS: atom_id res chain seq x y z
N MET A 1 -25.53 -4.79 -7.21
CA MET A 1 -24.48 -4.69 -8.24
C MET A 1 -24.06 -6.09 -8.62
N SER A 2 -24.03 -6.45 -9.90
CA SER A 2 -23.66 -7.80 -10.30
C SER A 2 -22.14 -7.89 -10.34
N HIS A 3 -21.54 -8.59 -9.39
CA HIS A 3 -20.11 -8.92 -9.45
C HIS A 3 -19.83 -9.72 -10.73
N ARG A 4 -19.06 -9.15 -11.63
CA ARG A 4 -18.45 -9.92 -12.72
C ARG A 4 -17.24 -10.62 -12.12
N LEU A 5 -17.41 -11.89 -11.78
CA LEU A 5 -16.26 -12.74 -11.41
C LEU A 5 -15.22 -12.66 -12.54
N SER A 6 -13.97 -12.41 -12.19
CA SER A 6 -12.87 -12.42 -13.16
C SER A 6 -12.79 -13.80 -13.84
N LYS A 7 -12.26 -13.85 -15.04
CA LYS A 7 -12.13 -15.12 -15.79
C LYS A 7 -11.26 -16.15 -15.03
N ILE A 8 -10.34 -15.66 -14.22
CA ILE A 8 -9.46 -16.47 -13.37
C ILE A 8 -10.24 -17.03 -12.17
N THR A 9 -11.05 -16.23 -11.49
CA THR A 9 -11.91 -16.65 -10.37
C THR A 9 -12.89 -17.73 -10.80
N LEU A 10 -13.46 -17.64 -12.00
CA LEU A 10 -14.36 -18.64 -12.55
C LEU A 10 -13.65 -19.97 -12.87
N ALA A 11 -12.41 -19.92 -13.34
CA ALA A 11 -11.59 -21.12 -13.63
C ALA A 11 -11.20 -21.87 -12.36
N VAL A 12 -10.86 -21.18 -11.28
CA VAL A 12 -10.52 -21.79 -9.98
C VAL A 12 -11.73 -22.42 -9.31
N LEU A 13 -12.90 -21.78 -9.34
CA LEU A 13 -14.16 -22.33 -8.79
C LEU A 13 -14.65 -23.58 -9.54
N SER A 14 -14.42 -23.67 -10.85
CA SER A 14 -14.80 -24.87 -11.62
C SER A 14 -13.89 -26.08 -11.38
N ALA A 15 -12.63 -25.87 -11.00
CA ALA A 15 -11.69 -26.95 -10.67
C ALA A 15 -11.93 -27.55 -9.27
N SER A 16 -12.45 -26.77 -8.33
CA SER A 16 -12.73 -27.21 -6.95
C SER A 16 -14.02 -28.04 -6.78
N ALA A 17 -14.95 -27.96 -7.73
CA ALA A 17 -16.23 -28.68 -7.64
C ALA A 17 -16.14 -30.17 -7.96
N LEU A 18 -15.04 -30.71 -8.44
CA LEU A 18 -14.94 -32.08 -8.96
C LEU A 18 -14.47 -33.15 -7.98
N ASN A 19 -14.10 -32.82 -6.73
CA ASN A 19 -13.47 -33.77 -5.80
C ASN A 19 -14.18 -34.02 -4.44
N LEU A 20 -15.45 -33.70 -4.28
CA LEU A 20 -16.15 -33.84 -2.98
C LEU A 20 -16.92 -35.15 -2.78
N ALA A 21 -16.57 -36.26 -3.42
CA ALA A 21 -17.22 -37.54 -3.25
C ALA A 21 -16.26 -38.70 -2.96
N ALA A 22 -15.52 -38.66 -1.83
CA ALA A 22 -14.86 -39.85 -1.28
C ALA A 22 -15.31 -40.06 0.17
N PRO A 23 -15.79 -41.24 0.57
CA PRO A 23 -16.17 -41.53 1.95
C PRO A 23 -14.90 -41.67 2.81
N VAL A 24 -14.76 -40.85 3.84
CA VAL A 24 -13.73 -40.98 4.87
C VAL A 24 -14.14 -42.06 5.84
N TYR A 25 -13.40 -43.16 5.90
CA TYR A 25 -13.49 -44.12 6.99
C TYR A 25 -12.64 -43.63 8.13
N ALA A 26 -13.26 -43.28 9.25
CA ALA A 26 -12.55 -43.03 10.51
C ALA A 26 -12.03 -44.36 11.06
N GLN A 27 -10.72 -44.48 11.19
CA GLN A 27 -10.05 -45.58 11.86
C GLN A 27 -9.62 -45.09 13.25
N ASP A 28 -10.18 -45.67 14.30
CA ASP A 28 -9.75 -45.47 15.69
C ASP A 28 -8.28 -45.86 15.84
N ALA A 29 -7.40 -44.88 16.03
CA ALA A 29 -6.03 -45.07 16.43
C ALA A 29 -5.82 -44.46 17.80
N ALA A 30 -5.26 -45.26 18.70
CA ALA A 30 -4.88 -44.86 20.04
C ALA A 30 -4.02 -43.58 20.02
N ALA A 31 -4.27 -42.71 20.99
CA ALA A 31 -3.57 -41.46 21.16
C ALA A 31 -2.06 -41.72 21.46
N ASP A 32 -1.26 -41.79 20.42
CA ASP A 32 0.13 -41.39 20.52
C ASP A 32 0.16 -39.86 20.60
N VAL A 33 0.74 -39.34 21.66
CA VAL A 33 1.03 -37.92 21.80
C VAL A 33 2.02 -37.59 20.67
N GLU A 34 1.50 -37.05 19.59
CA GLU A 34 2.32 -36.53 18.50
C GLU A 34 3.20 -35.42 19.07
N VAL A 35 4.44 -35.77 19.34
CA VAL A 35 5.49 -34.77 19.56
C VAL A 35 5.58 -34.01 18.23
N ILE A 36 5.01 -32.82 18.18
CA ILE A 36 5.20 -31.89 17.06
C ILE A 36 6.70 -31.61 17.02
N GLU A 37 7.39 -32.36 16.21
CA GLU A 37 8.81 -32.13 15.93
C GLU A 37 8.88 -30.80 15.17
N VAL A 38 9.40 -29.76 15.83
CA VAL A 38 9.71 -28.46 15.25
C VAL A 38 11.00 -28.60 14.39
N SER A 39 11.07 -29.66 13.58
CA SER A 39 12.22 -29.94 12.72
C SER A 39 12.28 -28.95 11.56
N GLY A 40 11.11 -28.54 11.07
CA GLY A 40 10.91 -27.72 9.91
C GLY A 40 11.56 -26.35 9.99
N ILE A 41 11.19 -25.50 10.90
CA ILE A 41 11.75 -24.14 11.05
C ILE A 41 13.26 -24.17 11.27
N ARG A 42 13.77 -25.21 11.92
CA ARG A 42 15.21 -25.36 12.17
C ARG A 42 15.97 -25.68 10.89
N SER A 43 15.42 -26.50 10.01
CA SER A 43 16.01 -26.82 8.70
C SER A 43 16.06 -25.59 7.82
N SER A 44 14.94 -24.88 7.66
CA SER A 44 14.83 -23.63 6.91
C SER A 44 15.85 -22.57 7.38
N LEU A 45 15.95 -22.35 8.70
CA LEU A 45 16.96 -21.43 9.25
C LEU A 45 18.39 -21.89 8.98
N THR A 46 18.64 -23.19 9.00
CA THR A 46 19.99 -23.74 8.73
C THR A 46 20.38 -23.57 7.26
N ASN A 47 19.44 -23.81 6.35
CA ASN A 47 19.63 -23.64 4.91
C ASN A 47 19.83 -22.17 4.56
N ALA A 48 18.97 -21.28 5.04
CA ALA A 48 19.10 -19.84 4.85
C ALA A 48 20.46 -19.30 5.36
N LEU A 49 20.94 -19.80 6.51
CA LEU A 49 22.25 -19.47 7.05
C LEU A 49 23.40 -20.02 6.19
N ALA A 50 23.27 -21.23 5.65
CA ALA A 50 24.29 -21.83 4.79
C ALA A 50 24.42 -21.04 3.49
N GLU A 51 23.31 -20.71 2.84
CA GLU A 51 23.26 -19.90 1.63
C GLU A 51 23.80 -18.48 1.87
N LYS A 52 23.42 -17.83 2.98
CA LYS A 52 23.99 -16.55 3.39
C LYS A 52 25.51 -16.60 3.60
N ARG A 53 26.06 -17.69 4.13
CA ARG A 53 27.50 -17.86 4.33
C ARG A 53 28.25 -18.09 3.03
N SER A 54 27.64 -18.75 2.06
CA SER A 54 28.24 -19.01 0.75
C SER A 54 28.13 -17.82 -0.20
N SER A 55 27.23 -16.86 0.07
CA SER A 55 27.06 -15.67 -0.74
C SER A 55 28.26 -14.73 -0.61
N THR A 56 28.72 -14.21 -1.76
CA THR A 56 29.75 -13.17 -1.83
C THR A 56 29.22 -11.78 -1.53
N ASN A 57 27.89 -11.63 -1.48
CA ASN A 57 27.20 -10.35 -1.27
C ASN A 57 26.49 -10.30 0.09
N LEU A 58 26.04 -9.10 0.47
CA LEU A 58 25.23 -8.90 1.67
C LEU A 58 23.78 -9.26 1.37
N VAL A 59 23.43 -10.52 1.57
CA VAL A 59 22.10 -11.07 1.35
C VAL A 59 21.45 -11.48 2.66
N GLU A 60 20.14 -11.38 2.71
CA GLU A 60 19.30 -11.99 3.73
C GLU A 60 18.29 -12.91 3.04
N ILE A 61 18.08 -14.08 3.60
CA ILE A 61 17.23 -15.11 3.01
C ILE A 61 16.23 -15.59 4.02
N ILE A 62 14.97 -15.66 3.61
CA ILE A 62 13.88 -16.33 4.32
C ILE A 62 13.41 -17.46 3.42
N GLU A 63 13.49 -18.69 3.88
CA GLU A 63 12.92 -19.85 3.20
C GLU A 63 11.65 -20.29 3.91
N ALA A 64 10.62 -20.59 3.14
CA ALA A 64 9.42 -21.24 3.62
C ALA A 64 9.61 -22.74 3.52
N GLU A 65 9.78 -23.42 4.64
CA GLU A 65 9.93 -24.87 4.71
C GLU A 65 8.70 -25.62 4.23
N ASP A 66 7.54 -25.04 4.47
CA ASP A 66 6.28 -25.47 3.92
C ASP A 66 5.62 -24.27 3.22
N ILE A 67 5.30 -24.45 1.99
CA ILE A 67 4.64 -23.46 1.14
C ILE A 67 3.40 -22.91 1.85
N GLY A 68 3.34 -21.58 1.97
CA GLY A 68 2.27 -20.90 2.65
C GLY A 68 2.38 -20.89 4.18
N LYS A 69 3.51 -21.34 4.77
CA LYS A 69 3.80 -21.23 6.20
C LYS A 69 4.73 -20.08 6.55
N LEU A 70 4.97 -19.14 5.64
CA LEU A 70 5.55 -17.87 6.07
C LEU A 70 4.67 -17.31 7.19
N PRO A 71 5.27 -16.84 8.29
CA PRO A 71 4.53 -16.48 9.51
C PRO A 71 3.51 -15.38 9.28
N ASP A 72 3.77 -14.54 8.28
CA ASP A 72 2.99 -13.34 8.01
C ASP A 72 2.19 -13.50 6.71
N GLN A 73 1.00 -12.93 6.70
CA GLN A 73 0.03 -13.11 5.63
C GLN A 73 0.32 -12.20 4.43
N ASN A 74 0.93 -11.04 4.71
CA ASN A 74 1.35 -10.06 3.73
C ASN A 74 2.85 -10.18 3.51
N LEU A 75 3.28 -10.20 2.25
CA LEU A 75 4.68 -10.36 1.89
C LEU A 75 5.57 -9.20 2.43
N ALA A 76 5.03 -7.99 2.54
CA ALA A 76 5.75 -6.87 3.16
C ALA A 76 6.06 -7.14 4.63
N GLU A 77 5.13 -7.75 5.37
CA GLU A 77 5.32 -8.08 6.79
C GLU A 77 6.34 -9.20 6.99
N VAL A 78 6.37 -10.17 6.08
CA VAL A 78 7.46 -11.18 6.06
C VAL A 78 8.82 -10.50 5.97
N LEU A 79 8.94 -9.48 5.11
CA LEU A 79 10.18 -8.73 4.90
C LEU A 79 10.58 -7.87 6.11
N GLU A 80 9.62 -7.43 6.94
CA GLU A 80 9.92 -6.65 8.15
C GLU A 80 10.79 -7.41 9.16
N ASN A 81 10.73 -8.74 9.13
CA ASN A 81 11.58 -9.60 9.96
C ASN A 81 13.07 -9.56 9.55
N ILE A 82 13.39 -8.94 8.43
CA ILE A 82 14.78 -8.82 7.93
C ILE A 82 15.42 -7.54 8.48
N THR A 83 16.61 -7.67 9.06
CA THR A 83 17.35 -6.53 9.62
C THR A 83 17.59 -5.45 8.57
N GLY A 84 17.24 -4.20 8.88
CA GLY A 84 17.43 -3.03 8.00
C GLY A 84 16.36 -2.88 6.92
N ILE A 85 15.25 -3.60 7.06
CA ILE A 85 14.02 -3.39 6.30
C ILE A 85 12.99 -2.72 7.20
N GLN A 86 12.26 -1.79 6.63
CA GLN A 86 11.09 -1.14 7.21
C GLN A 86 9.95 -1.21 6.21
N ILE A 87 8.73 -1.37 6.70
CA ILE A 87 7.55 -1.38 5.84
C ILE A 87 6.70 -0.12 6.07
N THR A 88 6.03 0.28 5.01
CA THR A 88 4.97 1.28 5.08
C THR A 88 3.63 0.58 5.07
N ARG A 89 2.68 1.10 5.84
CA ARG A 89 1.32 0.55 5.93
C ARG A 89 0.29 1.59 5.53
N THR A 90 -0.74 1.15 4.83
CA THR A 90 -1.94 1.93 4.56
C THR A 90 -3.10 1.26 5.29
N ALA A 91 -3.75 1.97 6.20
CA ALA A 91 -4.83 1.45 7.06
C ALA A 91 -4.47 0.12 7.76
N GLY A 92 -3.20 -0.08 8.15
CA GLY A 92 -2.72 -1.31 8.79
C GLY A 92 -2.21 -2.39 7.85
N VAL A 93 -2.45 -2.30 6.55
CA VAL A 93 -1.96 -3.24 5.53
C VAL A 93 -0.57 -2.83 5.05
N GLY A 94 0.39 -3.76 5.02
CA GLY A 94 1.73 -3.52 4.49
C GLY A 94 1.70 -3.33 2.97
N THR A 95 2.08 -2.14 2.50
CA THR A 95 2.01 -1.78 1.07
C THR A 95 3.36 -1.51 0.44
N GLY A 96 4.33 -1.08 1.23
CA GLY A 96 5.65 -0.72 0.71
C GLY A 96 6.78 -1.21 1.59
N VAL A 97 7.96 -1.34 1.00
CA VAL A 97 9.18 -1.80 1.65
C VAL A 97 10.29 -0.78 1.45
N GLN A 98 10.99 -0.45 2.52
CA GLN A 98 12.18 0.38 2.50
C GLN A 98 13.39 -0.46 2.94
N ILE A 99 14.42 -0.47 2.12
CA ILE A 99 15.70 -1.12 2.44
C ILE A 99 16.70 -0.02 2.82
N ARG A 100 17.19 -0.04 4.06
CA ARG A 100 18.12 0.98 4.59
C ARG A 100 17.60 2.42 4.44
N GLY A 101 16.28 2.61 4.59
CA GLY A 101 15.62 3.91 4.47
C GLY A 101 15.33 4.37 3.03
N SER A 102 15.66 3.55 2.01
CA SER A 102 15.32 3.83 0.61
C SER A 102 14.11 3.00 0.17
N ASN A 103 13.15 3.64 -0.49
CA ASN A 103 12.01 2.99 -1.14
C ASN A 103 12.28 2.65 -2.63
N SER A 104 13.45 3.03 -3.15
CA SER A 104 13.87 2.70 -4.52
C SER A 104 14.49 1.31 -4.54
N ASN A 105 13.65 0.28 -4.59
CA ASN A 105 14.03 -1.12 -4.61
C ASN A 105 13.58 -1.79 -5.90
N ASN A 106 14.30 -2.82 -6.37
CA ASN A 106 13.83 -3.70 -7.43
C ASN A 106 13.16 -4.93 -6.83
N VAL A 107 12.04 -5.35 -7.43
CA VAL A 107 11.37 -6.61 -7.10
C VAL A 107 11.51 -7.56 -8.28
N LEU A 108 12.10 -8.72 -8.01
CA LEU A 108 12.29 -9.80 -8.96
C LEU A 108 11.43 -10.99 -8.56
N ILE A 109 11.02 -11.79 -9.54
CA ILE A 109 10.50 -13.15 -9.33
C ILE A 109 11.42 -14.12 -10.08
N ASN A 110 12.02 -15.07 -9.36
CA ASN A 110 12.98 -16.02 -9.90
C ASN A 110 14.15 -15.37 -10.66
N GLY A 111 14.62 -14.21 -10.19
CA GLY A 111 15.72 -13.46 -10.80
C GLY A 111 15.34 -12.57 -11.98
N VAL A 112 14.07 -12.55 -12.38
CA VAL A 112 13.55 -11.71 -13.48
C VAL A 112 12.86 -10.47 -12.92
N GLN A 113 13.12 -9.32 -13.51
CA GLN A 113 12.51 -8.06 -13.12
C GLN A 113 11.01 -8.09 -13.42
N THR A 114 10.22 -7.69 -12.43
CA THR A 114 8.77 -7.56 -12.54
C THR A 114 8.37 -6.14 -12.95
N VAL A 115 7.16 -5.99 -13.43
CA VAL A 115 6.48 -4.70 -13.62
C VAL A 115 5.25 -4.62 -12.74
N GLY A 116 4.88 -3.45 -12.31
CA GLY A 116 3.76 -3.23 -11.40
C GLY A 116 2.84 -2.09 -11.86
N ALA A 117 1.80 -1.84 -11.07
CA ALA A 117 0.73 -0.88 -11.33
C ALA A 117 1.20 0.59 -11.42
N GLY A 118 2.35 0.92 -10.84
CA GLY A 118 2.83 2.30 -10.75
C GLY A 118 3.61 2.76 -11.98
N THR A 119 3.85 4.07 -12.07
CA THR A 119 4.73 4.68 -13.08
C THR A 119 6.22 4.55 -12.73
N GLY A 120 6.54 3.98 -11.57
CA GLY A 120 7.90 3.79 -11.07
C GLY A 120 8.55 2.48 -11.52
N ARG A 121 9.86 2.35 -11.28
CA ARG A 121 10.66 1.16 -11.63
C ARG A 121 10.68 0.09 -10.54
N GLY A 122 9.83 0.19 -9.52
CA GLY A 122 9.89 -0.68 -8.34
C GLY A 122 9.48 -2.15 -8.55
N GLY A 123 8.90 -2.48 -9.69
CA GLY A 123 8.34 -3.81 -9.94
C GLY A 123 6.94 -4.00 -9.37
N ILE A 124 6.52 -5.26 -9.19
CA ILE A 124 5.22 -5.61 -8.61
C ILE A 124 5.12 -5.13 -7.16
N SER A 125 3.95 -4.67 -6.76
CA SER A 125 3.71 -4.26 -5.36
C SER A 125 3.59 -5.49 -4.46
N PHE A 126 4.05 -5.38 -3.22
CA PHE A 126 4.01 -6.51 -2.27
C PHE A 126 2.59 -6.87 -1.82
N GLU A 127 1.65 -5.93 -1.94
CA GLU A 127 0.22 -6.17 -1.70
C GLU A 127 -0.44 -6.98 -2.82
N ASP A 128 0.18 -7.03 -4.02
CA ASP A 128 -0.36 -7.73 -5.19
C ASP A 128 0.04 -9.23 -5.20
N VAL A 129 1.00 -9.64 -4.36
CA VAL A 129 1.53 -11.01 -4.35
C VAL A 129 1.26 -11.69 -3.02
N SER A 130 0.57 -12.82 -3.06
CA SER A 130 0.36 -13.64 -1.87
C SER A 130 1.62 -14.40 -1.47
N ALA A 131 1.94 -14.38 -0.17
CA ALA A 131 3.04 -15.17 0.39
C ALA A 131 2.88 -16.69 0.13
N SER A 132 1.65 -17.16 -0.10
CA SER A 132 1.34 -18.60 -0.31
C SER A 132 1.90 -19.21 -1.61
N ILE A 133 2.22 -18.37 -2.61
CA ILE A 133 2.84 -18.86 -3.88
C ILE A 133 4.37 -18.77 -3.86
N ILE A 134 4.95 -18.24 -2.77
CA ILE A 134 6.39 -17.98 -2.63
C ILE A 134 7.03 -19.02 -1.74
N ALA A 135 8.11 -19.63 -2.21
CA ALA A 135 8.92 -20.61 -1.47
C ALA A 135 10.03 -19.96 -0.65
N GLY A 136 10.48 -18.77 -1.03
CA GLY A 136 11.52 -18.06 -0.33
C GLY A 136 11.65 -16.62 -0.80
N VAL A 137 12.28 -15.81 0.04
CA VAL A 137 12.59 -14.41 -0.26
C VAL A 137 14.06 -14.17 -0.02
N GLU A 138 14.72 -13.62 -1.02
CA GLU A 138 16.11 -13.19 -0.95
C GLU A 138 16.18 -11.66 -1.06
N VAL A 139 16.84 -11.03 -0.10
CA VAL A 139 17.04 -9.57 -0.12
C VAL A 139 18.52 -9.26 -0.23
N THR A 140 18.91 -8.70 -1.36
CA THR A 140 20.26 -8.22 -1.62
C THR A 140 20.36 -6.74 -1.28
N LYS A 141 21.21 -6.40 -0.29
CA LYS A 141 21.35 -5.02 0.24
C LYS A 141 22.52 -4.24 -0.37
N ALA A 142 23.30 -4.86 -1.23
CA ALA A 142 24.42 -4.23 -1.92
C ALA A 142 24.43 -4.66 -3.40
N SER A 143 24.68 -3.71 -4.29
CA SER A 143 24.75 -4.00 -5.74
C SER A 143 26.08 -4.61 -6.11
N GLU A 144 26.06 -5.60 -6.99
CA GLU A 144 27.22 -6.19 -7.67
C GLU A 144 27.17 -5.83 -9.16
N ALA A 145 28.26 -6.11 -9.88
CA ALA A 145 28.32 -5.85 -11.31
C ALA A 145 27.25 -6.60 -12.14
N LYS A 146 26.75 -7.72 -11.63
CA LYS A 146 25.67 -8.52 -12.26
C LYS A 146 24.26 -8.07 -11.82
N THR A 147 24.15 -7.17 -10.84
CA THR A 147 22.84 -6.71 -10.34
C THR A 147 22.16 -5.85 -11.39
N ILE A 148 20.89 -6.12 -11.65
CA ILE A 148 20.07 -5.31 -12.57
C ILE A 148 19.98 -3.89 -12.02
N GLU A 149 20.30 -2.89 -12.84
CA GLU A 149 20.24 -1.48 -12.46
C GLU A 149 18.80 -1.02 -12.19
N GLY A 150 18.67 0.05 -11.41
CA GLY A 150 17.38 0.72 -11.15
C GLY A 150 16.98 0.79 -9.69
N SER A 151 17.75 0.17 -8.78
CA SER A 151 17.53 0.30 -7.33
C SER A 151 18.69 0.98 -6.63
N VAL A 152 18.37 1.76 -5.59
CA VAL A 152 19.33 2.39 -4.68
C VAL A 152 19.35 1.67 -3.33
N GLY A 153 18.21 1.22 -2.85
CA GLY A 153 18.07 0.54 -1.56
C GLY A 153 18.54 -0.92 -1.60
N GLY A 154 18.13 -1.64 -2.61
CA GLY A 154 18.44 -3.06 -2.78
C GLY A 154 17.47 -3.78 -3.72
N THR A 155 17.61 -5.09 -3.75
CA THR A 155 16.78 -5.97 -4.60
C THR A 155 16.11 -7.01 -3.73
N VAL A 156 14.81 -7.20 -3.93
CA VAL A 156 14.02 -8.29 -3.33
C VAL A 156 13.71 -9.29 -4.43
N ASN A 157 14.18 -10.53 -4.28
CA ASN A 157 13.92 -11.63 -5.21
C ASN A 157 12.98 -12.62 -4.56
N LEU A 158 11.79 -12.76 -5.11
CA LEU A 158 10.78 -13.71 -4.69
C LEU A 158 11.01 -15.03 -5.42
N ARG A 159 11.25 -16.10 -4.67
CA ARG A 159 11.49 -17.42 -5.25
C ARG A 159 10.21 -18.25 -5.19
N THR A 160 9.78 -18.78 -6.34
CA THR A 160 8.69 -19.76 -6.42
C THR A 160 9.26 -21.17 -6.19
N ILE A 161 8.35 -22.13 -5.99
CA ILE A 161 8.74 -23.52 -5.76
C ILE A 161 9.35 -24.12 -7.00
N ARG A 162 10.44 -24.85 -6.81
CA ARG A 162 11.12 -25.60 -7.87
C ARG A 162 10.74 -27.09 -7.81
N PRO A 163 10.06 -27.63 -8.83
CA PRO A 163 9.53 -28.98 -8.74
C PRO A 163 10.62 -30.07 -8.74
N LEU A 164 11.76 -29.86 -9.38
CA LEU A 164 12.86 -30.83 -9.35
C LEU A 164 13.61 -30.87 -8.00
N GLU A 165 13.42 -29.87 -7.15
CA GLU A 165 13.99 -29.78 -5.81
C GLU A 165 13.06 -30.39 -4.73
N LEU A 166 11.87 -30.86 -5.10
CA LEU A 166 10.95 -31.51 -4.17
C LEU A 166 11.46 -32.92 -3.85
N ASP A 167 11.65 -33.23 -2.57
CA ASP A 167 11.99 -34.57 -2.10
C ASP A 167 10.75 -35.49 -2.19
N ASP A 168 9.56 -34.97 -1.89
CA ASP A 168 8.31 -35.69 -1.89
C ASP A 168 7.23 -34.92 -2.66
N ARG A 169 6.13 -35.64 -3.04
CA ARG A 169 4.94 -35.00 -3.64
C ARG A 169 4.38 -33.94 -2.72
N LEU A 170 4.24 -32.72 -3.25
CA LEU A 170 3.64 -31.59 -2.57
C LEU A 170 2.10 -31.61 -2.77
N ILE A 171 1.34 -31.62 -1.68
CA ILE A 171 -0.08 -31.32 -1.65
C ILE A 171 -0.34 -30.45 -0.43
N ASN A 172 -0.70 -29.20 -0.65
CA ASN A 172 -1.00 -28.26 0.41
C ASN A 172 -2.34 -27.58 0.11
N VAL A 173 -3.23 -27.53 1.09
CA VAL A 173 -4.49 -26.78 1.02
C VAL A 173 -4.67 -26.05 2.33
N ARG A 174 -4.89 -24.75 2.25
CA ARG A 174 -5.07 -23.89 3.41
C ARG A 174 -6.35 -23.07 3.28
N VAL A 175 -7.14 -23.04 4.34
CA VAL A 175 -8.32 -22.20 4.47
C VAL A 175 -8.18 -21.40 5.76
N GLN A 176 -8.33 -20.09 5.67
CA GLN A 176 -8.25 -19.18 6.80
C GLN A 176 -9.42 -18.22 6.78
N GLY A 177 -9.81 -17.75 7.97
CA GLY A 177 -10.66 -16.59 8.16
C GLY A 177 -9.94 -15.62 9.05
N GLU A 178 -9.95 -14.34 8.69
CA GLU A 178 -9.39 -13.26 9.47
C GLU A 178 -10.52 -12.36 9.97
N ASP A 179 -10.53 -12.11 11.27
CA ASP A 179 -11.40 -11.14 11.93
C ASP A 179 -10.50 -10.09 12.60
N SER A 180 -10.65 -8.85 12.19
CA SER A 180 -9.81 -7.74 12.64
C SER A 180 -10.69 -6.64 13.22
N SER A 181 -10.20 -5.94 14.23
CA SER A 181 -10.86 -4.74 14.76
C SER A 181 -10.92 -3.57 13.75
N LEU A 182 -10.23 -3.70 12.62
CA LEU A 182 -10.24 -2.74 11.52
C LEU A 182 -11.19 -3.14 10.39
N THR A 183 -11.86 -4.30 10.47
CA THR A 183 -12.87 -4.73 9.50
C THR A 183 -14.27 -4.34 9.94
N THR A 184 -15.13 -4.03 8.99
CA THR A 184 -16.54 -3.71 9.20
C THR A 184 -17.46 -4.87 8.84
N ASP A 185 -17.04 -5.76 7.95
CA ASP A 185 -17.85 -6.83 7.34
C ASP A 185 -17.63 -8.23 7.96
N GLY A 186 -16.90 -8.34 9.07
CA GLY A 186 -16.70 -9.60 9.78
C GLY A 186 -15.50 -10.41 9.25
N VAL A 187 -15.65 -11.72 9.11
CA VAL A 187 -14.53 -12.61 8.79
C VAL A 187 -14.18 -12.57 7.30
N MET A 188 -12.94 -12.16 6.99
CA MET A 188 -12.38 -12.15 5.63
C MET A 188 -11.78 -13.52 5.28
N PRO A 189 -12.29 -14.18 4.19
CA PRO A 189 -11.81 -15.50 3.82
C PRO A 189 -10.50 -15.44 3.05
N ARG A 190 -9.65 -16.47 3.27
CA ARG A 190 -8.43 -16.71 2.52
C ARG A 190 -8.35 -18.19 2.17
N PHE A 191 -8.03 -18.47 0.92
CA PHE A 191 -7.84 -19.81 0.41
C PHE A 191 -6.52 -19.89 -0.35
N SER A 192 -5.74 -20.95 -0.12
CA SER A 192 -4.61 -21.28 -0.97
C SER A 192 -4.46 -22.78 -1.15
N ALA A 193 -3.92 -23.16 -2.31
CA ALA A 193 -3.59 -24.54 -2.63
C ALA A 193 -2.33 -24.63 -3.44
N ALA A 194 -1.55 -25.68 -3.22
CA ALA A 194 -0.38 -26.01 -4.02
C ALA A 194 -0.34 -27.52 -4.28
N PHE A 195 0.04 -27.88 -5.49
CA PHE A 195 0.32 -29.22 -5.91
C PHE A 195 1.63 -29.25 -6.67
N GLY A 196 2.49 -30.22 -6.40
CA GLY A 196 3.73 -30.42 -7.12
C GLY A 196 4.23 -31.85 -7.02
N ASP A 197 4.93 -32.27 -8.07
CA ASP A 197 5.56 -33.57 -8.12
C ASP A 197 6.72 -33.56 -9.13
N ASN A 198 7.59 -34.56 -9.04
CA ASN A 198 8.59 -34.82 -10.05
C ASN A 198 8.65 -36.31 -10.36
N TRP A 199 9.08 -36.64 -11.57
CA TRP A 199 9.10 -38.00 -12.09
C TRP A 199 10.37 -38.26 -12.85
N ASP A 200 11.02 -39.41 -12.59
CA ASP A 200 12.08 -39.92 -13.41
C ASP A 200 11.48 -40.65 -14.62
N THR A 201 11.98 -40.34 -15.81
CA THR A 201 11.58 -40.92 -17.06
C THR A 201 12.81 -41.45 -17.83
N ASP A 202 12.60 -42.27 -18.85
CA ASP A 202 13.71 -42.76 -19.72
C ASP A 202 14.45 -41.64 -20.44
N ASN A 203 13.84 -40.43 -20.54
CA ASN A 203 14.40 -39.26 -21.22
C ASN A 203 14.92 -38.19 -20.25
N GLY A 204 14.96 -38.46 -18.95
CA GLY A 204 15.36 -37.52 -17.91
C GLY A 204 14.30 -37.28 -16.86
N LYS A 205 14.58 -36.35 -15.94
CA LYS A 205 13.68 -35.99 -14.83
C LYS A 205 12.79 -34.83 -15.23
N PHE A 206 11.49 -34.96 -14.97
CA PHE A 206 10.48 -33.96 -15.24
C PHE A 206 9.81 -33.54 -13.95
N GLY A 207 9.52 -32.25 -13.77
CA GLY A 207 8.85 -31.71 -12.60
C GLY A 207 7.78 -30.69 -12.97
N PHE A 208 6.73 -30.64 -12.16
CA PHE A 208 5.63 -29.71 -12.26
C PHE A 208 5.18 -29.25 -10.90
N VAL A 209 4.97 -27.95 -10.73
CA VAL A 209 4.32 -27.36 -9.56
C VAL A 209 3.30 -26.32 -10.03
N MET A 210 2.15 -26.33 -9.39
CA MET A 210 1.13 -25.27 -9.51
C MET A 210 0.69 -24.87 -8.11
N SER A 211 0.66 -23.57 -7.85
CA SER A 211 0.13 -22.98 -6.62
C SER A 211 -0.83 -21.84 -6.97
N GLY A 212 -1.81 -21.63 -6.10
CA GLY A 212 -2.75 -20.55 -6.28
C GLY A 212 -3.35 -20.09 -4.96
N SER A 213 -3.80 -18.85 -4.91
CA SER A 213 -4.48 -18.27 -3.76
C SER A 213 -5.55 -17.28 -4.16
N VAL A 214 -6.59 -17.21 -3.33
CA VAL A 214 -7.58 -16.14 -3.34
C VAL A 214 -7.63 -15.59 -1.92
N THR A 215 -7.41 -14.29 -1.79
CA THR A 215 -7.36 -13.62 -0.49
C THR A 215 -8.26 -12.39 -0.52
N GLN A 216 -9.02 -12.20 0.55
CA GLN A 216 -9.77 -10.98 0.80
C GLN A 216 -9.24 -10.34 2.09
N GLN A 217 -9.13 -9.03 2.09
CA GLN A 217 -8.74 -8.25 3.25
C GLN A 217 -9.49 -6.91 3.24
N GLU A 218 -9.93 -6.48 4.39
CA GLU A 218 -10.55 -5.19 4.61
C GLU A 218 -9.81 -4.47 5.73
N ALA A 219 -9.67 -3.15 5.58
CA ALA A 219 -9.14 -2.31 6.63
C ALA A 219 -9.79 -0.93 6.58
N SER A 220 -10.29 -0.47 7.71
CA SER A 220 -10.86 0.86 7.85
C SER A 220 -10.03 1.72 8.80
N SER A 221 -10.03 3.01 8.55
CA SER A 221 -9.32 3.97 9.38
C SER A 221 -10.14 5.24 9.59
N PHE A 222 -10.05 5.80 10.79
CA PHE A 222 -10.51 7.15 11.08
C PHE A 222 -9.29 8.05 11.29
N ARG A 223 -9.22 9.11 10.49
CA ARG A 223 -8.04 9.96 10.40
C ARG A 223 -8.39 11.44 10.59
N PRO A 224 -8.39 11.93 11.84
CA PRO A 224 -8.46 13.36 12.09
C PRO A 224 -7.13 14.03 11.69
N ARG A 225 -7.21 15.14 10.96
CA ARG A 225 -6.02 15.86 10.48
C ARG A 225 -6.24 17.37 10.56
N VAL A 226 -5.21 18.07 11.02
CA VAL A 226 -5.10 19.52 10.94
C VAL A 226 -3.93 19.86 10.03
N ASP A 227 -4.16 20.67 9.02
CA ASP A 227 -3.14 21.08 8.07
C ASP A 227 -2.80 22.56 8.26
N ARG A 228 -1.52 22.89 8.03
CA ARG A 228 -0.96 24.24 8.16
C ARG A 228 -0.25 24.71 6.89
N ASP A 229 -0.30 23.93 5.80
CA ASP A 229 0.36 24.28 4.56
C ASP A 229 -0.24 25.57 3.97
N GLY A 230 0.63 26.55 3.70
CA GLY A 230 0.18 27.86 3.21
C GLY A 230 -0.60 28.73 4.23
N SER A 231 -0.57 28.39 5.51
CA SER A 231 -1.37 29.03 6.55
C SER A 231 -0.61 30.12 7.35
N LEU A 232 0.35 30.79 6.75
CA LEU A 232 1.02 31.92 7.40
C LEU A 232 0.01 33.06 7.61
N VAL A 233 -0.21 33.41 8.85
CA VAL A 233 -0.98 34.62 9.25
C VAL A 233 0.00 35.70 9.62
N GLU A 234 0.01 36.77 8.82
CA GLU A 234 0.92 37.90 9.01
C GLU A 234 0.46 38.80 10.16
N ASN A 235 1.39 39.48 10.78
CA ASN A 235 1.11 40.46 11.82
C ASN A 235 0.25 41.63 11.28
N CYS A 236 -0.34 42.39 12.19
CA CYS A 236 -1.27 43.47 11.83
C CYS A 236 -0.67 44.67 11.16
N ASP A 237 0.64 44.85 11.24
CA ASP A 237 1.32 45.97 10.60
C ASP A 237 1.73 45.62 9.14
N ALA A 238 1.45 44.41 8.71
CA ALA A 238 1.80 43.93 7.38
C ALA A 238 0.77 44.38 6.33
N VAL A 239 1.30 44.78 5.18
CA VAL A 239 0.51 44.93 3.96
C VAL A 239 0.70 43.65 3.12
N VAL A 240 -0.36 42.89 2.96
CA VAL A 240 -0.31 41.62 2.25
C VAL A 240 -0.52 41.84 0.76
N VAL A 241 0.40 41.33 -0.05
CA VAL A 241 0.30 41.36 -1.51
C VAL A 241 -0.09 39.95 -2.00
N ARG A 242 -1.31 39.79 -2.49
CA ARG A 242 -1.78 38.54 -3.09
C ARG A 242 -2.15 38.77 -4.55
N SER A 243 -1.64 37.90 -5.42
CA SER A 243 -2.00 37.89 -6.86
C SER A 243 -2.04 39.26 -7.55
N GLY A 244 -1.21 40.22 -7.11
CA GLY A 244 -1.18 41.59 -7.63
C GLY A 244 -2.11 42.57 -6.92
N ASN A 245 -2.92 42.13 -5.99
CA ASN A 245 -3.72 43.00 -5.11
C ASN A 245 -3.00 43.21 -3.78
N THR A 246 -3.13 44.43 -3.25
CA THR A 246 -2.60 44.81 -1.95
C THR A 246 -3.74 44.88 -0.98
N GLU A 247 -3.71 44.04 0.06
CA GLU A 247 -4.75 44.05 1.10
C GLU A 247 -4.20 44.72 2.38
N ASP A 248 -4.97 45.60 2.93
CA ASP A 248 -4.68 46.26 4.20
C ASP A 248 -5.33 45.48 5.35
N VAL A 249 -4.50 44.71 6.05
CA VAL A 249 -4.93 43.87 7.17
C VAL A 249 -4.85 44.56 8.53
N SER A 250 -4.45 45.83 8.54
CA SER A 250 -4.33 46.62 9.76
C SER A 250 -5.66 46.84 10.50
N ASN A 251 -6.79 46.72 9.80
CA ASN A 251 -8.13 46.89 10.35
C ASN A 251 -8.76 45.61 10.91
N ARG A 252 -8.03 44.52 10.99
CA ARG A 252 -8.55 43.29 11.60
C ARG A 252 -8.88 43.53 13.07
N PRO A 253 -10.04 43.04 13.55
CA PRO A 253 -10.49 43.31 14.93
C PRO A 253 -9.61 42.61 15.99
N VAL A 254 -8.90 41.56 15.61
CA VAL A 254 -7.96 40.85 16.49
C VAL A 254 -6.71 40.45 15.71
N CYS A 255 -5.59 40.97 16.12
CA CYS A 255 -4.30 40.71 15.49
C CYS A 255 -3.24 40.37 16.52
N GLN A 256 -2.19 39.70 16.06
CA GLN A 256 -0.96 39.51 16.82
C GLN A 256 0.11 40.50 16.30
N ASP A 257 1.04 40.86 17.15
CA ASP A 257 2.23 41.66 16.81
C ASP A 257 3.37 40.84 16.20
N PHE A 258 3.11 39.60 15.87
CA PHE A 258 4.02 38.66 15.22
C PHE A 258 3.31 37.78 14.21
N ASP A 259 4.06 37.29 13.22
CA ASP A 259 3.58 36.30 12.24
C ASP A 259 3.46 34.92 12.87
N PHE A 260 2.44 34.15 12.51
CA PHE A 260 2.27 32.82 13.03
C PHE A 260 1.67 31.85 11.98
N LEU A 261 1.89 30.56 12.19
CA LEU A 261 1.22 29.51 11.44
C LEU A 261 -0.19 29.30 12.00
N GLY A 262 -1.17 29.59 11.18
CA GLY A 262 -2.59 29.34 11.44
C GLY A 262 -3.01 27.90 11.11
N ILE A 263 -4.27 27.72 10.83
CA ILE A 263 -4.87 26.44 10.40
C ILE A 263 -5.39 26.61 8.97
N GLN A 264 -4.94 25.77 8.05
CA GLN A 264 -5.41 25.79 6.66
C GLN A 264 -6.73 25.05 6.51
N PHE A 265 -6.81 23.85 7.10
CA PHE A 265 -8.06 23.10 7.18
C PHE A 265 -8.05 22.09 8.34
N LEU A 266 -9.26 21.71 8.71
CA LEU A 266 -9.58 20.76 9.77
C LEU A 266 -10.35 19.60 9.12
N ASN A 267 -9.76 18.40 9.08
CA ASN A 267 -10.36 17.22 8.45
C ASN A 267 -10.69 16.15 9.46
N GLN A 268 -11.88 15.57 9.32
CA GLN A 268 -12.24 14.26 9.88
C GLN A 268 -12.60 13.36 8.71
N GLU A 269 -11.82 12.30 8.52
CA GLU A 269 -11.94 11.41 7.39
C GLU A 269 -12.05 9.96 7.87
N TYR A 270 -13.04 9.28 7.35
CA TYR A 270 -13.19 7.85 7.48
C TYR A 270 -12.89 7.22 6.13
N GLU A 271 -12.00 6.23 6.12
CA GLU A 271 -11.61 5.50 4.92
C GLU A 271 -11.84 4.01 5.13
N ASN A 272 -12.34 3.34 4.11
CA ASN A 272 -12.43 1.89 4.03
C ASN A 272 -11.67 1.40 2.80
N PHE A 273 -10.83 0.39 2.98
CA PHE A 273 -10.08 -0.28 1.93
C PHE A 273 -10.46 -1.74 1.88
N GLU A 274 -10.81 -2.21 0.71
CA GLU A 274 -11.06 -3.62 0.42
C GLU A 274 -10.04 -4.11 -0.61
N TYR A 275 -9.42 -5.25 -0.34
CA TYR A 275 -8.47 -5.91 -1.23
C TYR A 275 -9.00 -7.28 -1.57
N GLU A 276 -9.05 -7.59 -2.85
CA GLU A 276 -9.25 -8.95 -3.36
C GLU A 276 -8.07 -9.28 -4.27
N THR A 277 -7.35 -10.35 -3.96
CA THR A 277 -6.16 -10.73 -4.72
C THR A 277 -6.23 -12.20 -5.09
N THR A 278 -6.11 -12.49 -6.37
CA THR A 278 -6.00 -13.85 -6.92
C THR A 278 -4.62 -14.02 -7.54
N ASN A 279 -3.89 -15.04 -7.10
CA ASN A 279 -2.56 -15.38 -7.62
C ASN A 279 -2.55 -16.81 -8.12
N ILE A 280 -1.85 -17.04 -9.23
CA ILE A 280 -1.51 -18.36 -9.76
C ILE A 280 -0.04 -18.36 -10.13
N SER A 281 0.71 -19.36 -9.65
CA SER A 281 2.08 -19.61 -10.05
C SER A 281 2.20 -21.05 -10.55
N THR A 282 2.84 -21.24 -11.70
CA THR A 282 3.08 -22.56 -12.28
C THR A 282 4.52 -22.65 -12.78
N THR A 283 5.19 -23.73 -12.41
CA THR A 283 6.57 -24.01 -12.84
C THR A 283 6.65 -25.40 -13.44
N PHE A 284 7.24 -25.50 -14.64
CA PHE A 284 7.67 -26.74 -15.26
C PHE A 284 9.19 -26.77 -15.30
N GLU A 285 9.77 -27.91 -14.96
CA GLU A 285 11.20 -28.15 -15.12
C GLU A 285 11.43 -29.49 -15.82
N PHE A 286 12.43 -29.53 -16.68
CA PHE A 286 12.84 -30.76 -17.36
C PHE A 286 14.36 -30.83 -17.39
N ALA A 287 14.92 -31.89 -16.80
CA ALA A 287 16.34 -32.20 -16.81
C ALA A 287 16.58 -33.48 -17.64
N PRO A 288 16.92 -33.34 -18.93
CA PRO A 288 17.24 -34.51 -19.79
C PRO A 288 18.50 -35.22 -19.35
N THR A 289 19.40 -34.53 -18.66
CA THR A 289 20.63 -35.09 -18.05
C THR A 289 20.88 -34.36 -16.73
N ASP A 290 21.76 -34.88 -15.90
CA ASP A 290 22.16 -34.24 -14.63
C ASP A 290 22.79 -32.85 -14.85
N ASN A 291 23.28 -32.58 -16.05
CA ASN A 291 24.02 -31.39 -16.40
C ASN A 291 23.16 -30.35 -17.17
N THR A 292 21.94 -30.67 -17.53
CA THR A 292 21.08 -29.79 -18.35
C THR A 292 19.69 -29.70 -17.76
N LYS A 293 19.21 -28.50 -17.58
CA LYS A 293 17.88 -28.23 -17.06
C LYS A 293 17.18 -27.14 -17.91
N PHE A 294 15.92 -27.37 -18.27
CA PHE A 294 15.04 -26.39 -18.87
C PHE A 294 13.94 -26.06 -17.88
N PHE A 295 13.46 -24.81 -17.91
CA PHE A 295 12.39 -24.36 -17.04
C PHE A 295 11.41 -23.43 -17.77
N LEU A 296 10.15 -23.45 -17.33
CA LEU A 296 9.10 -22.51 -17.71
C LEU A 296 8.38 -22.07 -16.43
N ASP A 297 8.42 -20.80 -16.14
CA ASP A 297 7.68 -20.15 -15.05
C ASP A 297 6.57 -19.28 -15.60
N VAL A 298 5.40 -19.36 -15.00
CA VAL A 298 4.22 -18.52 -15.27
C VAL A 298 3.68 -18.02 -13.95
N VAL A 299 3.59 -16.70 -13.79
CA VAL A 299 2.95 -16.08 -12.63
C VAL A 299 1.88 -15.12 -13.12
N LEU A 300 0.67 -15.29 -12.62
CA LEU A 300 -0.50 -14.48 -12.94
C LEU A 300 -1.07 -13.91 -11.65
N THR A 301 -1.35 -12.62 -11.64
CA THR A 301 -1.94 -11.92 -10.51
C THR A 301 -3.07 -11.02 -11.00
N ASP A 302 -4.22 -11.13 -10.35
CA ASP A 302 -5.37 -10.24 -10.51
C ASP A 302 -5.63 -9.62 -9.14
N GLN A 303 -5.57 -8.29 -9.04
CA GLN A 303 -5.84 -7.56 -7.81
C GLN A 303 -6.91 -6.50 -8.04
N GLU A 304 -7.88 -6.51 -7.17
CA GLU A 304 -8.85 -5.45 -7.00
C GLU A 304 -8.65 -4.79 -5.62
N ARG A 305 -8.31 -3.51 -5.62
CA ARG A 305 -8.28 -2.68 -4.42
C ARG A 305 -9.36 -1.61 -4.57
N ARG A 306 -10.35 -1.62 -3.67
CA ARG A 306 -11.37 -0.58 -3.56
C ARG A 306 -11.07 0.33 -2.40
N GLN A 307 -11.44 1.60 -2.54
CA GLN A 307 -11.34 2.58 -1.48
C GLN A 307 -12.60 3.44 -1.50
N ASP A 308 -13.25 3.50 -0.35
CA ASP A 308 -14.32 4.44 -0.07
C ASP A 308 -13.90 5.38 1.05
N SER A 309 -14.12 6.68 0.87
CA SER A 309 -13.88 7.64 1.94
C SER A 309 -15.04 8.59 2.10
N THR A 310 -15.23 9.05 3.35
CA THR A 310 -16.13 10.13 3.68
C THR A 310 -15.39 11.13 4.55
N ARG A 311 -15.41 12.38 4.15
CA ARG A 311 -14.68 13.45 4.82
C ARG A 311 -15.58 14.61 5.18
N VAL A 312 -15.43 15.10 6.40
CA VAL A 312 -15.97 16.37 6.87
C VAL A 312 -14.82 17.35 7.07
N GLN A 313 -14.89 18.49 6.42
CA GLN A 313 -13.78 19.43 6.36
C GLN A 313 -14.24 20.84 6.72
N GLY A 314 -13.52 21.50 7.66
CA GLY A 314 -13.48 22.95 7.79
C GLY A 314 -12.37 23.49 6.89
N SER A 315 -12.71 24.21 5.84
CA SER A 315 -11.78 24.81 4.88
C SER A 315 -11.93 26.33 4.82
N GLY A 316 -11.08 27.03 4.06
CA GLY A 316 -11.06 28.50 4.05
C GLY A 316 -10.58 29.13 5.38
N THR A 317 -10.08 28.31 6.31
CA THR A 317 -9.78 28.71 7.69
C THR A 317 -8.51 29.54 7.81
N SER A 318 -7.62 29.50 6.81
CA SER A 318 -6.34 30.24 6.78
C SER A 318 -6.44 31.59 6.08
N SER A 319 -7.61 31.96 5.56
CA SER A 319 -7.75 33.24 4.89
C SER A 319 -7.35 34.38 5.83
N VAL A 320 -6.63 35.33 5.28
CA VAL A 320 -6.23 36.55 6.01
C VAL A 320 -7.44 37.38 6.41
N LEU A 321 -8.58 37.21 5.75
CA LEU A 321 -9.79 37.89 6.04
C LEU A 321 -10.57 37.29 7.22
N ASN A 322 -10.31 36.02 7.55
CA ASN A 322 -10.94 35.38 8.71
C ASN A 322 -10.38 35.91 10.03
N GLN A 323 -11.24 35.96 11.03
CA GLN A 323 -10.83 36.26 12.37
C GLN A 323 -10.21 35.04 13.05
N ASN A 324 -8.92 34.85 12.81
CA ASN A 324 -8.15 33.87 13.57
C ASN A 324 -7.89 34.40 14.97
N LEU A 325 -8.50 33.76 15.98
CA LEU A 325 -8.45 34.14 17.39
C LEU A 325 -7.69 33.07 18.21
N PRO A 326 -6.39 32.91 18.00
CA PRO A 326 -5.62 31.95 18.79
C PRO A 326 -5.50 32.43 20.24
N THR A 327 -5.69 31.50 21.15
CA THR A 327 -5.51 31.71 22.59
C THR A 327 -4.22 31.12 23.13
N GLN A 328 -3.58 30.24 22.35
CA GLN A 328 -2.32 29.60 22.71
C GLN A 328 -1.48 29.29 21.48
N PHE A 329 -0.16 29.48 21.63
CA PHE A 329 0.84 29.21 20.62
C PHE A 329 1.88 28.20 21.12
N GLU A 330 2.52 27.51 20.18
CA GLU A 330 3.69 26.69 20.37
C GLU A 330 4.82 27.15 19.44
N THR A 331 6.05 27.14 19.93
CA THR A 331 7.20 27.55 19.13
C THR A 331 7.68 26.38 18.28
N VAL A 332 7.63 26.52 16.98
CA VAL A 332 8.20 25.58 16.00
C VAL A 332 9.62 26.05 15.64
N ASN A 333 10.62 25.27 15.99
CA ASN A 333 12.02 25.54 15.65
C ASN A 333 12.37 24.83 14.33
N TYR A 334 12.98 25.58 13.41
CA TYR A 334 13.42 25.02 12.12
C TYR A 334 14.73 24.21 12.21
N GLY A 335 15.30 24.09 13.41
CA GLY A 335 16.54 23.37 13.64
C GLY A 335 17.78 24.20 13.27
N SER A 336 18.84 23.51 12.86
CA SER A 336 20.10 24.14 12.46
C SER A 336 20.66 23.46 11.21
N LEU A 337 21.32 24.26 10.36
CA LEU A 337 22.08 23.78 9.20
C LEU A 337 23.55 24.22 9.41
N ASP A 338 24.48 23.29 9.36
CA ASP A 338 25.91 23.51 9.58
C ASP A 338 26.24 24.27 10.91
N GLY A 339 25.44 24.00 11.95
CA GLY A 339 25.59 24.65 13.25
C GLY A 339 24.97 26.04 13.36
N VAL A 340 24.36 26.55 12.29
CA VAL A 340 23.66 27.85 12.28
C VAL A 340 22.16 27.58 12.52
N ALA A 341 21.56 28.21 13.54
CA ALA A 341 20.13 28.12 13.82
C ALA A 341 19.32 28.75 12.67
N LEU A 342 18.33 28.02 12.19
CA LEU A 342 17.43 28.47 11.10
C LEU A 342 16.27 29.37 11.59
N GLY A 343 16.17 29.59 12.90
CA GLY A 343 15.10 30.38 13.49
C GLY A 343 13.89 29.55 13.95
N SER A 344 12.83 30.25 14.29
CA SER A 344 11.57 29.66 14.76
C SER A 344 10.39 30.52 14.37
N ILE A 345 9.19 29.92 14.36
CA ILE A 345 7.91 30.58 14.17
C ILE A 345 6.92 30.14 15.25
N GLN A 346 5.97 30.96 15.58
CA GLN A 346 4.86 30.58 16.44
C GLN A 346 3.81 29.82 15.60
N ALA A 347 3.20 28.79 16.17
CA ALA A 347 2.09 28.06 15.57
C ALA A 347 0.90 28.10 16.52
N ALA A 348 -0.26 28.48 16.02
CA ALA A 348 -1.49 28.47 16.81
C ALA A 348 -1.88 27.02 17.14
N VAL A 349 -2.08 26.70 18.42
CA VAL A 349 -2.42 25.35 18.88
C VAL A 349 -3.80 25.29 19.57
N ARG A 350 -4.34 26.43 19.98
CA ARG A 350 -5.71 26.53 20.52
C ARG A 350 -6.32 27.87 20.13
N GLY A 351 -7.59 27.86 19.78
CA GLY A 351 -8.32 29.08 19.45
C GLY A 351 -9.59 28.82 18.69
N THR A 352 -10.14 29.91 18.15
CA THR A 352 -11.31 29.88 17.27
C THR A 352 -11.00 30.57 15.95
N ILE A 353 -11.76 30.23 14.92
CA ILE A 353 -11.72 30.85 13.60
C ILE A 353 -13.14 31.31 13.32
N GLN A 354 -13.32 32.63 13.23
CA GLN A 354 -14.62 33.26 13.03
C GLN A 354 -14.70 33.83 11.61
N PRO A 355 -15.86 33.80 10.97
CA PRO A 355 -16.05 34.45 9.69
C PRO A 355 -15.90 35.98 9.82
N PHE A 356 -15.42 36.59 8.75
CA PHE A 356 -15.32 38.04 8.62
C PHE A 356 -16.21 38.51 7.46
N LEU A 357 -17.45 38.82 7.74
CA LEU A 357 -18.52 39.09 6.78
C LEU A 357 -18.36 40.44 6.06
N ASP A 358 -17.22 40.73 5.47
CA ASP A 358 -16.96 42.08 4.91
C ASP A 358 -16.96 42.13 3.37
N LYS A 359 -17.24 41.18 2.63
CA LYS A 359 -17.40 41.34 1.16
C LYS A 359 -16.72 40.34 0.25
N ASP A 360 -15.80 39.58 0.71
CA ASP A 360 -15.06 38.71 -0.13
C ASP A 360 -15.19 37.22 0.30
N ASP A 361 -15.28 36.35 -0.65
CA ASP A 361 -15.64 34.95 -0.70
C ASP A 361 -14.71 33.97 0.07
N ASP A 362 -13.98 34.43 1.08
CA ASP A 362 -12.95 33.63 1.76
C ASP A 362 -13.34 33.21 3.20
N ASP A 363 -14.62 33.17 3.53
CA ASP A 363 -15.09 32.75 4.83
C ASP A 363 -14.80 31.26 5.13
N PRO A 364 -14.63 30.89 6.41
CA PRO A 364 -14.48 29.49 6.78
C PRO A 364 -15.72 28.70 6.38
N ASN A 365 -15.54 27.57 5.72
CA ASN A 365 -16.67 26.80 5.21
C ASN A 365 -16.64 25.36 5.70
N LEU A 366 -17.82 24.75 5.81
CA LEU A 366 -18.03 23.34 6.13
C LEU A 366 -18.33 22.59 4.84
N ARG A 367 -17.45 21.65 4.48
CA ARG A 367 -17.54 20.82 3.29
C ARG A 367 -17.67 19.36 3.66
N PHE A 368 -18.41 18.63 2.85
CA PHE A 368 -18.49 17.17 2.91
C PHE A 368 -18.01 16.61 1.59
N SER A 369 -17.16 15.60 1.62
CA SER A 369 -16.80 14.87 0.41
C SER A 369 -16.97 13.37 0.60
N SER A 370 -17.31 12.69 -0.47
CA SER A 370 -17.33 11.25 -0.55
C SER A 370 -16.59 10.84 -1.82
N ASP A 371 -15.58 10.03 -1.66
CA ASP A 371 -14.75 9.54 -2.73
C ASP A 371 -14.85 8.01 -2.77
N THR A 372 -15.16 7.46 -3.96
CA THR A 372 -15.17 6.04 -4.24
C THR A 372 -14.24 5.78 -5.40
N GLY A 373 -13.30 4.87 -5.22
CA GLY A 373 -12.33 4.52 -6.26
C GLY A 373 -11.93 3.06 -6.20
N ALA A 374 -11.33 2.60 -7.29
CA ALA A 374 -10.70 1.30 -7.35
C ALA A 374 -9.36 1.36 -8.08
N ARG A 375 -8.48 0.44 -7.74
CA ARG A 375 -7.32 0.06 -8.55
C ARG A 375 -7.50 -1.39 -8.95
N LEU A 376 -7.66 -1.62 -10.24
CA LEU A 376 -7.82 -2.92 -10.85
C LEU A 376 -6.53 -3.24 -11.60
N THR A 377 -5.79 -4.25 -11.17
CA THR A 377 -4.46 -4.57 -11.71
C THR A 377 -4.38 -6.02 -12.11
N ASP A 378 -4.12 -6.27 -13.40
CA ASP A 378 -3.77 -7.56 -13.95
C ASP A 378 -2.26 -7.60 -14.23
N THR A 379 -1.56 -8.56 -13.64
CA THR A 379 -0.11 -8.73 -13.86
C THR A 379 0.19 -10.13 -14.34
N SER A 380 1.05 -10.24 -15.34
CA SER A 380 1.57 -11.53 -15.83
C SER A 380 3.08 -11.52 -15.95
N LEU A 381 3.69 -12.66 -15.65
CA LEU A 381 5.13 -12.92 -15.87
C LEU A 381 5.29 -14.30 -16.50
N PHE A 382 6.00 -14.34 -17.61
CA PHE A 382 6.43 -15.56 -18.29
C PHE A 382 7.95 -15.58 -18.34
N ARG A 383 8.54 -16.71 -18.00
CA ARG A 383 9.98 -16.93 -18.05
C ARG A 383 10.26 -18.33 -18.59
N PHE A 384 11.08 -18.42 -19.62
CA PHE A 384 11.53 -19.69 -20.19
C PHE A 384 13.05 -19.67 -20.36
N GLY A 385 13.72 -20.74 -19.99
CA GLY A 385 15.16 -20.80 -20.12
C GLY A 385 15.75 -22.19 -19.97
N GLY A 386 17.05 -22.23 -20.04
CA GLY A 386 17.83 -23.46 -19.84
C GLY A 386 19.16 -23.15 -19.17
N GLU A 387 19.64 -24.13 -18.42
CA GLU A 387 20.91 -24.12 -17.71
C GLU A 387 21.72 -25.37 -18.14
N TRP A 388 23.01 -25.18 -18.27
CA TRP A 388 23.94 -26.28 -18.56
C TRP A 388 25.20 -26.13 -17.70
N GLN A 389 25.58 -27.23 -17.06
CA GLN A 389 26.75 -27.32 -16.20
C GLN A 389 27.76 -28.31 -16.81
N GLY A 390 28.87 -27.81 -17.34
CA GLY A 390 30.00 -28.63 -17.71
C GLY A 390 31.02 -28.75 -16.57
N ASP A 391 32.18 -29.36 -16.85
CA ASP A 391 33.22 -29.55 -15.83
C ASP A 391 33.71 -28.20 -15.25
N ASN A 392 33.99 -27.24 -16.13
CA ASN A 392 34.55 -25.93 -15.77
C ASN A 392 33.72 -24.77 -16.28
N LEU A 393 32.54 -25.00 -16.86
CA LEU A 393 31.72 -23.97 -17.44
C LEU A 393 30.25 -24.17 -17.04
N PHE A 394 29.66 -23.11 -16.44
CA PHE A 394 28.23 -22.99 -16.30
C PHE A 394 27.70 -21.99 -17.35
N ALA A 395 26.59 -22.31 -17.98
CA ALA A 395 25.94 -21.47 -18.94
C ALA A 395 24.41 -21.45 -18.65
N SER A 396 23.79 -20.29 -18.65
CA SER A 396 22.34 -20.15 -18.61
C SER A 396 21.89 -19.17 -19.67
N VAL A 397 20.72 -19.44 -20.27
CA VAL A 397 20.04 -18.53 -21.19
C VAL A 397 18.58 -18.53 -20.85
N GLU A 398 18.00 -17.34 -20.76
CA GLU A 398 16.58 -17.17 -20.46
C GLU A 398 15.96 -16.01 -21.26
N ILE A 399 14.67 -16.14 -21.53
CA ILE A 399 13.81 -15.10 -22.06
C ILE A 399 12.67 -14.88 -21.08
N SER A 400 12.27 -13.63 -20.93
CA SER A 400 11.14 -13.29 -20.04
C SER A 400 10.30 -12.19 -20.63
N SER A 401 9.01 -12.23 -20.30
CA SER A 401 8.03 -11.19 -20.61
C SER A 401 7.17 -10.94 -19.38
N ALA A 402 7.07 -9.68 -18.98
CA ALA A 402 6.23 -9.24 -17.88
C ALA A 402 5.31 -8.12 -18.35
N SER A 403 4.05 -8.13 -17.94
CA SER A 403 3.09 -7.07 -18.19
C SER A 403 2.26 -6.76 -16.94
N SER A 404 1.84 -5.50 -16.81
CA SER A 404 0.90 -5.05 -15.80
C SER A 404 -0.03 -4.02 -16.39
N ASP A 405 -1.31 -4.33 -16.40
CA ASP A 405 -2.39 -3.47 -16.87
C ASP A 405 -3.19 -3.00 -15.64
N THR A 406 -3.27 -1.69 -15.45
CA THR A 406 -3.93 -1.09 -14.30
C THR A 406 -4.96 -0.06 -14.74
N THR A 407 -6.17 -0.17 -14.20
CA THR A 407 -7.25 0.82 -14.38
C THR A 407 -7.64 1.38 -13.00
N ASN A 408 -7.71 2.72 -12.91
CA ASN A 408 -8.10 3.42 -11.68
C ASN A 408 -9.37 4.26 -11.94
N PRO A 409 -10.57 3.66 -11.87
CA PRO A 409 -11.82 4.41 -11.90
C PRO A 409 -12.05 5.12 -10.57
N ASN A 410 -12.57 6.36 -10.62
CA ASN A 410 -12.92 7.13 -9.44
C ASN A 410 -14.19 7.96 -9.64
N LEU A 411 -14.93 8.15 -8.56
CA LEU A 411 -16.04 9.07 -8.42
C LEU A 411 -15.83 9.86 -7.13
N SER A 412 -15.80 11.17 -7.24
CA SER A 412 -15.73 12.08 -6.09
C SER A 412 -16.91 13.03 -6.10
N THR A 413 -17.50 13.29 -4.94
CA THR A 413 -18.55 14.26 -4.75
C THR A 413 -18.17 15.20 -3.61
N THR A 414 -18.38 16.49 -3.83
CA THR A 414 -18.22 17.52 -2.80
C THR A 414 -19.52 18.27 -2.60
N LEU A 415 -19.91 18.43 -1.35
CA LEU A 415 -21.07 19.16 -0.91
C LEU A 415 -20.61 20.30 0.00
N ASN A 416 -21.21 21.46 -0.11
CA ASN A 416 -21.00 22.59 0.78
C ASN A 416 -22.23 22.80 1.67
N PHE A 417 -21.99 23.03 2.95
CA PHE A 417 -23.03 23.48 3.86
C PHE A 417 -23.13 25.01 3.77
N ILE A 418 -24.31 25.52 3.48
CA ILE A 418 -24.62 26.94 3.43
C ILE A 418 -25.17 27.33 4.78
N ASN A 419 -24.43 28.12 5.52
CA ASN A 419 -24.85 28.56 6.85
C ASN A 419 -25.92 29.65 6.74
N PRO A 420 -27.20 29.42 7.15
CA PRO A 420 -28.24 30.40 7.06
C PRO A 420 -28.16 31.47 8.15
N ASN A 421 -27.28 31.32 9.15
CA ASN A 421 -27.29 32.14 10.34
C ASN A 421 -26.70 33.53 10.15
N PRO A 422 -25.58 33.76 9.44
CA PRO A 422 -25.13 35.11 9.17
C PRO A 422 -26.03 35.86 8.17
N ASN A 423 -26.93 35.17 7.47
CA ASN A 423 -27.82 35.74 6.47
C ASN A 423 -27.07 36.55 5.39
N THR A 424 -25.86 36.10 5.06
CA THR A 424 -25.08 36.64 3.94
C THR A 424 -25.79 36.32 2.63
N PRO A 425 -25.77 37.19 1.64
CA PRO A 425 -26.25 36.85 0.31
C PRO A 425 -25.42 35.72 -0.25
N LEU A 426 -26.04 34.60 -0.57
CA LEU A 426 -25.42 33.53 -1.31
C LEU A 426 -25.23 34.03 -2.76
N ASP A 427 -24.03 34.34 -3.12
CA ASP A 427 -23.72 34.77 -4.50
C ASP A 427 -23.45 33.61 -5.46
N GLY A 428 -23.50 32.40 -4.96
CA GLY A 428 -23.26 31.18 -5.71
C GLY A 428 -21.77 30.76 -5.75
N SER A 429 -20.89 31.48 -5.03
CA SER A 429 -19.53 30.98 -4.83
C SER A 429 -19.50 29.81 -3.83
N SER A 430 -18.61 28.89 -4.05
CA SER A 430 -18.50 27.66 -3.24
C SER A 430 -17.96 27.92 -1.82
N ASN A 431 -17.56 29.13 -1.48
CA ASN A 431 -16.82 29.46 -0.26
C ASN A 431 -17.57 30.33 0.73
N ASP A 432 -18.79 30.81 0.42
CA ASP A 432 -19.57 31.75 1.25
C ASP A 432 -20.35 31.07 2.36
N ASN A 433 -19.74 30.18 3.10
CA ASN A 433 -20.50 29.38 4.07
C ASN A 433 -20.45 29.93 5.49
N ALA A 434 -19.47 30.76 5.80
CA ALA A 434 -19.35 31.48 7.07
C ALA A 434 -19.56 30.62 8.32
N VAL A 435 -18.94 29.43 8.38
CA VAL A 435 -19.06 28.51 9.52
C VAL A 435 -17.91 28.75 10.50
N PRO A 436 -18.15 29.11 11.76
CA PRO A 436 -17.10 29.29 12.75
C PRO A 436 -16.56 27.95 13.24
N PHE A 437 -15.25 27.88 13.49
CA PHE A 437 -14.58 26.70 14.00
C PHE A 437 -13.84 26.97 15.32
N ILE A 438 -13.72 25.93 16.14
CA ILE A 438 -12.89 25.87 17.35
C ILE A 438 -11.89 24.73 17.22
N TYR A 439 -10.67 24.92 17.75
CA TYR A 439 -9.63 23.89 17.76
C TYR A 439 -8.81 23.92 19.05
N ASP A 440 -8.41 22.71 19.51
CA ASP A 440 -7.45 22.49 20.59
C ASP A 440 -6.54 21.33 20.23
N LEU A 441 -5.26 21.63 19.99
CA LEU A 441 -4.23 20.68 19.57
C LEU A 441 -3.23 20.38 20.70
N THR A 442 -3.51 20.86 21.93
CA THR A 442 -2.56 20.79 23.05
C THR A 442 -2.57 19.47 23.81
N GLY A 443 -3.58 18.65 23.64
CA GLY A 443 -3.84 17.47 24.48
C GLY A 443 -3.33 16.14 23.91
N GLY A 444 -2.57 16.13 22.82
CA GLY A 444 -2.16 14.89 22.13
C GLY A 444 -3.27 14.24 21.29
N ALA A 445 -4.52 14.65 21.47
CA ALA A 445 -5.64 14.35 20.59
C ALA A 445 -6.06 15.63 19.86
N LEU A 446 -6.26 15.54 18.55
CA LEU A 446 -6.77 16.66 17.76
C LEU A 446 -8.25 16.86 18.10
N THR A 447 -8.58 17.97 18.76
CA THR A 447 -9.95 18.34 19.07
C THR A 447 -10.32 19.58 18.25
N PHE A 448 -11.29 19.44 17.37
CA PHE A 448 -11.79 20.54 16.55
C PHE A 448 -13.21 20.27 16.07
N GLY A 449 -13.91 21.34 15.70
CA GLY A 449 -15.27 21.26 15.23
C GLY A 449 -15.90 22.65 15.03
N ILE A 450 -17.21 22.68 14.87
CA ILE A 450 -17.96 23.94 14.80
C ILE A 450 -17.92 24.62 16.18
N ASP A 451 -17.65 25.91 16.20
CA ASP A 451 -17.73 26.74 17.40
C ASP A 451 -19.20 27.12 17.67
N PHE A 452 -19.89 26.30 18.45
CA PHE A 452 -21.30 26.53 18.80
C PHE A 452 -21.55 27.71 19.76
N ASP A 453 -20.50 28.28 20.33
CA ASP A 453 -20.59 29.48 21.17
C ASP A 453 -20.54 30.78 20.34
N SER A 454 -20.21 30.67 19.07
CA SER A 454 -20.20 31.80 18.13
C SER A 454 -21.62 32.29 17.81
N ILE A 455 -21.76 33.60 17.63
CA ILE A 455 -23.02 34.20 17.15
C ILE A 455 -23.36 33.79 15.70
N TYR A 456 -22.38 33.32 14.95
CA TYR A 456 -22.52 32.83 13.58
C TYR A 456 -22.77 31.32 13.51
N ALA A 457 -22.77 30.63 14.64
CA ALA A 457 -22.89 29.18 14.65
C ALA A 457 -24.27 28.73 14.11
N PRO A 458 -24.28 27.73 13.20
CA PRO A 458 -25.52 27.10 12.81
C PRO A 458 -26.10 26.29 13.96
N THR A 459 -27.42 26.28 14.09
CA THR A 459 -28.10 25.39 15.03
C THR A 459 -28.06 23.96 14.55
N VAL A 460 -28.24 22.99 15.46
CA VAL A 460 -28.30 21.55 15.07
C VAL A 460 -29.44 21.29 14.07
N ALA A 461 -30.56 21.99 14.20
CA ALA A 461 -31.65 21.86 13.22
C ALA A 461 -31.27 22.36 11.84
N GLN A 462 -30.47 23.43 11.75
CA GLN A 462 -29.97 23.96 10.47
C GLN A 462 -28.92 23.01 9.85
N LEU A 463 -28.07 22.39 10.65
CA LEU A 463 -27.09 21.39 10.18
C LEU A 463 -27.77 20.12 9.64
N LEU A 464 -28.92 19.76 10.17
CA LEU A 464 -29.70 18.59 9.75
C LEU A 464 -30.68 18.88 8.60
N ASP A 465 -30.82 20.15 8.20
CA ASP A 465 -31.71 20.52 7.09
C ASP A 465 -31.01 20.34 5.74
N PRO A 466 -31.46 19.40 4.90
CA PRO A 466 -30.82 19.14 3.60
C PRO A 466 -30.94 20.35 2.64
N ASN A 467 -31.83 21.29 2.88
CA ASN A 467 -31.94 22.50 2.05
C ASN A 467 -30.74 23.45 2.25
N ASN A 468 -29.98 23.28 3.34
CA ASN A 468 -28.74 24.02 3.59
C ASN A 468 -27.50 23.34 3.01
N VAL A 469 -27.64 22.26 2.26
CA VAL A 469 -26.53 21.56 1.62
C VAL A 469 -26.68 21.63 0.12
N VAL A 470 -25.63 22.08 -0.55
CA VAL A 470 -25.58 22.20 -2.00
C VAL A 470 -24.48 21.31 -2.58
N LEU A 471 -24.75 20.75 -3.75
CA LEU A 471 -23.75 20.03 -4.51
C LEU A 471 -22.79 21.06 -5.14
N ASP A 472 -21.52 20.97 -4.78
CA ASP A 472 -20.47 21.84 -5.31
C ASP A 472 -19.81 21.20 -6.54
N GLN A 473 -19.34 19.96 -6.40
CA GLN A 473 -18.56 19.31 -7.43
C GLN A 473 -18.86 17.81 -7.52
N VAL A 474 -18.84 17.30 -8.74
CA VAL A 474 -18.81 15.86 -9.03
C VAL A 474 -17.70 15.60 -10.04
N ASP A 475 -16.74 14.79 -9.65
CA ASP A 475 -15.66 14.35 -10.52
C ASP A 475 -15.80 12.86 -10.81
N VAL A 476 -15.73 12.50 -12.08
CA VAL A 476 -15.68 11.13 -12.55
C VAL A 476 -14.47 10.96 -13.43
N GLY A 477 -13.62 10.02 -13.10
CA GLY A 477 -12.40 9.78 -13.82
C GLY A 477 -12.06 8.30 -13.95
N ALA A 478 -11.19 7.99 -14.89
CA ALA A 478 -10.50 6.73 -14.99
C ALA A 478 -9.13 6.96 -15.62
N ASN A 479 -8.10 6.39 -15.00
CA ASN A 479 -6.76 6.37 -15.55
C ASN A 479 -6.37 4.94 -15.87
N GLU A 480 -5.71 4.74 -17.00
CA GLU A 480 -5.15 3.45 -17.39
C GLU A 480 -3.63 3.56 -17.46
N THR A 481 -2.94 2.55 -16.96
CA THR A 481 -1.49 2.42 -17.02
C THR A 481 -1.14 1.03 -17.50
N ASN A 482 -0.38 0.95 -18.60
CA ASN A 482 0.08 -0.31 -19.16
C ASN A 482 1.61 -0.34 -19.10
N ASN A 483 2.17 -1.29 -18.39
CA ASN A 483 3.60 -1.49 -18.25
C ASN A 483 3.98 -2.85 -18.84
N SER A 484 5.06 -2.90 -19.61
CA SER A 484 5.60 -4.16 -20.12
C SER A 484 7.12 -4.17 -20.12
N LEU A 485 7.68 -5.36 -19.96
CA LEU A 485 9.12 -5.60 -20.00
C LEU A 485 9.39 -6.94 -20.66
N ASP A 486 10.16 -6.91 -21.77
CA ASP A 486 10.68 -8.10 -22.40
C ASP A 486 12.19 -8.11 -22.23
N ALA A 487 12.76 -9.27 -21.86
CA ALA A 487 14.19 -9.39 -21.61
C ALA A 487 14.74 -10.73 -22.13
N ILE A 488 16.00 -10.69 -22.53
CA ILE A 488 16.83 -11.86 -22.81
C ILE A 488 18.08 -11.73 -21.94
N ARG A 489 18.41 -12.78 -21.23
CA ARG A 489 19.61 -12.84 -20.39
C ARG A 489 20.42 -14.08 -20.73
N ALA A 490 21.75 -13.95 -20.77
CA ALA A 490 22.69 -15.05 -20.90
C ALA A 490 23.82 -14.85 -19.90
N ASP A 491 24.07 -15.85 -19.08
CA ASP A 491 25.14 -15.85 -18.10
C ASP A 491 26.10 -16.99 -18.38
N PHE A 492 27.42 -16.72 -18.30
CA PHE A 492 28.48 -17.68 -18.46
C PHE A 492 29.45 -17.55 -17.29
N THR A 493 29.70 -18.63 -16.58
CA THR A 493 30.68 -18.69 -15.49
C THR A 493 31.71 -19.76 -15.77
N TYR A 494 32.99 -19.37 -15.84
CA TYR A 494 34.09 -20.30 -16.02
C TYR A 494 34.84 -20.47 -14.69
N PHE A 495 34.95 -21.71 -14.22
CA PHE A 495 35.66 -22.05 -13.00
C PHE A 495 37.10 -22.33 -13.35
N LEU A 496 38.03 -21.55 -12.81
CA LEU A 496 39.48 -21.82 -12.95
C LEU A 496 39.85 -22.97 -12.01
N GLU A 497 40.54 -23.97 -12.55
CA GLU A 497 41.19 -24.97 -11.70
C GLU A 497 42.39 -24.30 -11.02
N ASP A 498 42.51 -24.39 -9.68
CA ASP A 498 43.67 -23.98 -8.92
C ASP A 498 44.85 -24.92 -9.09
#